data_60f276e1a9b7ad12291402de490b594c
#
_entry.id   60f276e1a9b7ad12291402de490b594c
#
_cell.length_a   1.000
_cell.length_b   1.000
_cell.length_c   1.000
_cell.angle_alpha   90.00
_cell.angle_beta   90.00
_cell.angle_gamma   90.00
#
_symmetry.space_group_name_H-M   'P 1'
#
loop_
_entity.id
_entity.type
_entity.pdbx_description
1 polymer ?
#
loop_
_entity_poly.entity_id
_entity_poly.type
_entity_poly.pdbx_seq_one_letter_code
_entity_poly.pdbx_strand_id
1 'polypeptide(L)'
;MVQEAVAEVQIPGKNGYLGVLPGHAPLITELSVGELSYRINGFSHYLAMAWGFAEVLPTRVTILAEVAERAEEIDVERARRAKEKAEQMLHSADPDTDYERALEALKRAEVRLDVAGKRGAAAGR
;
A
#
# COMPACT_ATOMS: atom_id res chain seq x y z
N MET A 1 -2.88 8.84 -11.45
CA MET A 1 -2.62 9.89 -10.44
C MET A 1 -3.91 10.22 -9.68
N VAL A 2 -3.82 10.37 -8.39
CA VAL A 2 -4.94 10.83 -7.56
C VAL A 2 -4.59 12.23 -7.05
N GLN A 3 -5.50 13.18 -7.24
CA GLN A 3 -5.33 14.53 -6.74
C GLN A 3 -6.65 14.97 -6.13
N GLU A 4 -6.73 14.94 -4.79
CA GLU A 4 -7.97 15.21 -4.07
C GLU A 4 -7.68 15.95 -2.77
N ALA A 5 -8.64 16.76 -2.33
CA ALA A 5 -8.58 17.39 -1.02
C ALA A 5 -9.04 16.37 0.02
N VAL A 6 -8.17 16.04 0.94
CA VAL A 6 -8.44 14.99 1.93
C VAL A 6 -8.30 15.52 3.36
N ALA A 7 -9.00 14.88 4.30
CA ALA A 7 -8.91 15.24 5.71
C ALA A 7 -7.70 14.61 6.39
N GLU A 8 -7.31 13.42 5.95
CA GLU A 8 -6.24 12.64 6.58
C GLU A 8 -5.67 11.64 5.58
N VAL A 9 -4.36 11.40 5.64
CA VAL A 9 -3.68 10.38 4.84
C VAL A 9 -2.84 9.52 5.78
N GLN A 10 -2.89 8.20 5.60
CA GLN A 10 -1.96 7.28 6.25
C GLN A 10 -1.10 6.64 5.18
N ILE A 11 0.21 6.70 5.35
CA ILE A 11 1.17 6.19 4.37
C ILE A 11 2.06 5.11 4.97
N PRO A 12 2.41 4.08 4.18
CA PRO A 12 3.30 3.01 4.64
C PRO A 12 4.76 3.43 4.49
N GLY A 13 5.27 4.18 5.46
CA GLY A 13 6.67 4.58 5.47
C GLY A 13 7.59 3.40 5.73
N LYS A 14 8.85 3.52 5.34
CA LYS A 14 9.86 2.49 5.52
C LYS A 14 10.03 2.08 6.98
N ASN A 15 9.90 3.03 7.89
CA ASN A 15 10.06 2.80 9.33
C ASN A 15 8.72 2.69 10.08
N GLY A 16 7.63 2.48 9.36
CA GLY A 16 6.30 2.34 9.94
C GLY A 16 5.29 3.27 9.31
N TYR A 17 4.03 3.06 9.64
CA TYR A 17 2.95 3.90 9.14
C TYR A 17 3.03 5.31 9.70
N LEU A 18 2.74 6.28 8.84
CA LEU A 18 2.74 7.68 9.19
C LEU A 18 1.36 8.28 8.91
N GLY A 19 0.73 8.83 9.95
CA GLY A 19 -0.53 9.56 9.81
C GLY A 19 -0.24 11.03 9.53
N VAL A 20 -0.87 11.57 8.49
CA VAL A 20 -0.68 12.95 8.08
C VAL A 20 -2.00 13.70 8.13
N LEU A 21 -2.00 14.79 8.91
CA LEU A 21 -3.12 15.73 9.02
C LEU A 21 -2.72 17.06 8.39
N PRO A 22 -3.70 17.92 8.04
CA PRO A 22 -3.39 19.27 7.57
C PRO A 22 -2.48 20.01 8.56
N GLY A 23 -1.49 20.71 8.04
CA GLY A 23 -0.53 21.44 8.87
C GLY A 23 0.68 20.62 9.31
N HIS A 24 0.78 19.35 8.90
CA HIS A 24 1.93 18.51 9.23
C HIS A 24 3.24 19.17 8.80
N ALA A 25 4.27 19.03 9.63
CA ALA A 25 5.59 19.57 9.30
C ALA A 25 6.14 18.92 8.02
N PRO A 26 6.89 19.66 7.20
CA PRO A 26 7.47 19.12 5.96
C PRO A 26 8.34 17.90 6.23
N LEU A 27 8.19 16.89 5.37
CA LEU A 27 8.90 15.62 5.50
C LEU A 27 8.99 14.93 4.15
N ILE A 28 10.13 14.27 3.90
CA ILE A 28 10.26 13.33 2.79
C ILE A 28 10.58 11.98 3.41
N THR A 29 9.82 10.95 3.01
CA THR A 29 10.02 9.60 3.53
C THR A 29 9.96 8.57 2.41
N GLU A 30 10.75 7.51 2.53
CA GLU A 30 10.62 6.35 1.65
C GLU A 30 9.37 5.58 2.01
N LEU A 31 8.76 4.99 0.97
CA LEU A 31 7.60 4.12 1.11
C LEU A 31 8.01 2.66 1.00
N SER A 32 7.37 1.82 1.79
CA SER A 32 7.52 0.37 1.69
C SER A 32 6.31 -0.23 1.00
N VAL A 33 6.25 -1.56 0.97
CA VAL A 33 5.06 -2.28 0.53
C VAL A 33 4.00 -2.15 1.60
N GLY A 34 2.84 -1.65 1.28
CA GLY A 34 1.78 -1.48 2.27
C GLY A 34 0.53 -0.82 1.72
N GLU A 35 -0.37 -0.52 2.63
CA GLU A 35 -1.64 0.11 2.32
C GLU A 35 -1.53 1.61 2.58
N LEU A 36 -1.90 2.41 1.57
CA LEU A 36 -2.14 3.83 1.76
C LEU A 36 -3.63 4.04 1.92
N SER A 37 -4.04 4.85 2.87
CA SER A 37 -5.44 5.24 3.02
C SER A 37 -5.57 6.74 3.15
N TYR A 38 -6.68 7.27 2.63
CA TYR A 38 -7.02 8.68 2.80
C TYR A 38 -8.53 8.83 3.00
N ARG A 39 -8.93 9.89 3.67
CA ARG A 39 -10.33 10.12 4.03
C ARG A 39 -10.84 11.42 3.45
N ILE A 40 -12.01 11.34 2.81
CA ILE A 40 -12.72 12.49 2.25
C ILE A 40 -14.16 12.42 2.75
N ASN A 41 -14.63 13.47 3.40
CA ASN A 41 -16.03 13.58 3.85
C ASN A 41 -16.52 12.36 4.64
N GLY A 42 -15.66 11.81 5.49
CA GLY A 42 -16.00 10.65 6.31
C GLY A 42 -15.85 9.30 5.61
N PHE A 43 -15.49 9.29 4.33
CA PHE A 43 -15.28 8.06 3.57
C PHE A 43 -13.79 7.78 3.42
N SER A 44 -13.41 6.54 3.70
CA SER A 44 -12.02 6.09 3.55
C SER A 44 -11.80 5.41 2.20
N HIS A 45 -10.65 5.68 1.61
CA HIS A 45 -10.21 5.09 0.35
C HIS A 45 -8.88 4.39 0.57
N TYR A 46 -8.68 3.26 -0.11
CA TYR A 46 -7.52 2.40 0.12
C TYR A 46 -6.81 2.06 -1.18
N LEU A 47 -5.48 2.10 -1.13
CA LEU A 47 -4.62 1.69 -2.24
C LEU A 47 -3.55 0.72 -1.74
N ALA A 48 -3.26 -0.30 -2.52
CA ALA A 48 -2.08 -1.13 -2.33
C ALA A 48 -0.92 -0.45 -3.04
N MET A 49 0.19 -0.25 -2.37
CA MET A 49 1.34 0.39 -2.99
C MET A 49 2.66 -0.28 -2.61
N ALA A 50 3.65 -0.04 -3.42
CA ALA A 50 4.99 -0.57 -3.21
C ALA A 50 6.01 0.44 -3.71
N TRP A 51 6.99 0.67 -2.87
CA TRP A 51 8.20 1.45 -3.13
C TRP A 51 7.98 2.83 -3.74
N GLY A 52 8.77 3.74 -3.30
CA GLY A 52 8.76 5.11 -3.77
C GLY A 52 9.01 6.07 -2.63
N PHE A 53 8.50 7.28 -2.79
CA PHE A 53 8.71 8.35 -1.83
C PHE A 53 7.42 9.13 -1.63
N ALA A 54 7.27 9.69 -0.44
CA ALA A 54 6.21 10.63 -0.14
C ALA A 54 6.85 11.97 0.26
N GLU A 55 6.34 13.05 -0.33
CA GLU A 55 6.66 14.38 0.11
C GLU A 55 5.46 14.93 0.87
N VAL A 56 5.66 15.26 2.13
CA VAL A 56 4.62 15.78 3.00
C VAL A 56 4.86 17.28 3.20
N LEU A 57 3.86 18.08 2.89
CA LEU A 57 3.86 19.51 3.11
C LEU A 57 2.62 19.88 3.92
N PRO A 58 2.57 21.06 4.55
CA PRO A 58 1.41 21.43 5.39
C PRO A 58 0.06 21.36 4.69
N THR A 59 0.02 21.56 3.37
CA THR A 59 -1.23 21.61 2.60
C THR A 59 -1.32 20.54 1.53
N ARG A 60 -0.30 19.68 1.39
CA ARG A 60 -0.24 18.72 0.30
C ARG A 60 0.65 17.54 0.63
N VAL A 61 0.25 16.37 0.17
CA VAL A 61 1.08 15.17 0.18
C VAL A 61 1.21 14.69 -1.25
N THR A 62 2.44 14.49 -1.69
CA THR A 62 2.72 13.94 -3.02
C THR A 62 3.32 12.55 -2.87
N ILE A 63 2.73 11.58 -3.54
CA ILE A 63 3.16 10.19 -3.51
C ILE A 63 3.72 9.81 -4.89
N LEU A 64 4.97 9.36 -4.91
CA LEU A 64 5.61 8.82 -6.10
C LEU A 64 5.91 7.35 -5.82
N ALA A 65 5.05 6.47 -6.29
CA ALA A 65 5.16 5.03 -6.06
C ALA A 65 5.37 4.28 -7.37
N GLU A 66 6.16 3.21 -7.33
CA GLU A 66 6.34 2.32 -8.49
C GLU A 66 5.07 1.55 -8.78
N VAL A 67 4.35 1.16 -7.73
CA VAL A 67 3.08 0.43 -7.84
C VAL A 67 2.06 1.10 -6.93
N ALA A 68 0.89 1.39 -7.50
CA ALA A 68 -0.24 1.89 -6.73
C ALA A 68 -1.52 1.36 -7.41
N GLU A 69 -2.31 0.60 -6.66
CA GLU A 69 -3.56 0.02 -7.15
C GLU A 69 -4.69 0.33 -6.18
N ARG A 70 -5.79 0.85 -6.70
CA ARG A 70 -7.00 1.05 -5.90
C ARG A 70 -7.64 -0.30 -5.58
N ALA A 71 -8.37 -0.37 -4.47
CA ALA A 71 -9.06 -1.60 -4.06
C ALA A 71 -9.88 -2.22 -5.22
N GLU A 72 -10.58 -1.38 -5.97
CA GLU A 72 -11.45 -1.82 -7.06
C GLU A 72 -10.70 -2.32 -8.28
N GLU A 73 -9.42 -1.96 -8.42
CA GLU A 73 -8.59 -2.35 -9.55
C GLU A 73 -7.85 -3.68 -9.33
N ILE A 74 -7.83 -4.18 -8.11
CA ILE A 74 -7.05 -5.36 -7.77
C ILE A 74 -7.71 -6.63 -8.28
N ASP A 75 -6.94 -7.42 -9.04
CA ASP A 75 -7.32 -8.76 -9.47
C ASP A 75 -7.05 -9.73 -8.33
N VAL A 76 -8.10 -10.09 -7.59
CA VAL A 76 -8.01 -10.94 -6.39
C VAL A 76 -7.46 -12.33 -6.71
N GLU A 77 -7.90 -12.93 -7.81
CA GLU A 77 -7.42 -14.28 -8.18
C GLU A 77 -5.93 -14.27 -8.50
N ARG A 78 -5.46 -13.26 -9.21
CA ARG A 78 -4.05 -13.10 -9.52
C ARG A 78 -3.23 -12.89 -8.25
N ALA A 79 -3.73 -12.07 -7.32
CA ALA A 79 -3.06 -11.83 -6.04
C ALA A 79 -3.01 -13.10 -5.20
N ARG A 80 -4.08 -13.90 -5.19
CA ARG A 80 -4.11 -15.17 -4.48
C ARG A 80 -3.10 -16.17 -5.05
N ARG A 81 -3.01 -16.28 -6.37
CA ARG A 81 -2.03 -17.15 -7.03
C ARG A 81 -0.60 -16.68 -6.74
N ALA A 82 -0.36 -15.38 -6.75
CA ALA A 82 0.95 -14.82 -6.41
C ALA A 82 1.33 -15.15 -4.98
N LYS A 83 0.38 -15.08 -4.05
CA LYS A 83 0.60 -15.45 -2.65
C LYS A 83 0.98 -16.92 -2.52
N GLU A 84 0.22 -17.81 -3.14
CA GLU A 84 0.49 -19.24 -3.12
C GLU A 84 1.87 -19.57 -3.68
N LYS A 85 2.22 -18.95 -4.80
CA LYS A 85 3.53 -19.15 -5.41
C LYS A 85 4.66 -18.70 -4.49
N ALA A 86 4.51 -17.55 -3.85
CA ALA A 86 5.52 -17.04 -2.92
C ALA A 86 5.65 -17.95 -1.70
N GLU A 87 4.55 -18.46 -1.17
CA GLU A 87 4.56 -19.40 -0.05
C GLU A 87 5.27 -20.71 -0.42
N GLN A 88 5.04 -21.21 -1.63
CA GLN A 88 5.73 -22.41 -2.13
C GLN A 88 7.23 -22.18 -2.23
N MET A 89 7.64 -21.02 -2.72
CA MET A 89 9.06 -20.66 -2.80
C MET A 89 9.72 -20.60 -1.42
N LEU A 90 9.00 -20.09 -0.43
CA LEU A 90 9.51 -20.00 0.95
C LEU A 90 9.69 -21.37 1.59
N HIS A 91 8.93 -22.38 1.15
CA HIS A 91 9.04 -23.75 1.64
C HIS A 91 9.96 -24.62 0.77
N SER A 92 10.60 -24.03 -0.24
CA SER A 92 11.49 -24.77 -1.13
C SER A 92 12.78 -25.18 -0.41
N ALA A 93 13.23 -26.40 -0.67
CA ALA A 93 14.52 -26.89 -0.18
C ALA A 93 15.66 -26.58 -1.16
N ASP A 94 15.36 -25.92 -2.29
CA ASP A 94 16.34 -25.59 -3.29
C ASP A 94 17.29 -24.48 -2.77
N PRO A 95 18.61 -24.74 -2.71
CA PRO A 95 19.55 -23.74 -2.22
C PRO A 95 19.65 -22.49 -3.10
N ASP A 96 19.18 -22.57 -4.35
CA ASP A 96 19.18 -21.43 -5.27
C ASP A 96 17.93 -20.54 -5.13
N THR A 97 17.03 -20.87 -4.21
CA THR A 97 15.83 -20.07 -3.99
C THR A 97 16.18 -18.70 -3.39
N ASP A 98 15.70 -17.64 -4.02
CA ASP A 98 15.84 -16.29 -3.49
C ASP A 98 14.72 -16.04 -2.49
N TYR A 99 15.00 -16.34 -1.21
CA TYR A 99 14.01 -16.19 -0.14
C TYR A 99 13.60 -14.75 0.11
N GLU A 100 14.53 -13.82 -0.04
CA GLU A 100 14.24 -12.41 0.17
C GLU A 100 13.22 -11.90 -0.86
N ARG A 101 13.41 -12.28 -2.11
CA ARG A 101 12.47 -11.94 -3.18
C ARG A 101 11.11 -12.59 -2.96
N ALA A 102 11.10 -13.82 -2.47
CA ALA A 102 9.85 -14.53 -2.17
C ALA A 102 9.09 -13.85 -1.02
N LEU A 103 9.78 -13.38 0.00
CA LEU A 103 9.16 -12.64 1.11
C LEU A 103 8.55 -11.33 0.63
N GLU A 104 9.24 -10.60 -0.25
CA GLU A 104 8.70 -9.37 -0.81
C GLU A 104 7.46 -9.64 -1.67
N ALA A 105 7.49 -10.69 -2.49
CA ALA A 105 6.35 -11.08 -3.31
C ALA A 105 5.16 -11.48 -2.45
N LEU A 106 5.40 -12.19 -1.35
CA LEU A 106 4.35 -12.57 -0.41
C LEU A 106 3.73 -11.32 0.22
N LYS A 107 4.54 -10.39 0.68
CA LYS A 107 4.06 -9.17 1.30
C LYS A 107 3.19 -8.35 0.34
N ARG A 108 3.62 -8.20 -0.93
CA ARG A 108 2.82 -7.49 -1.93
C ARG A 108 1.47 -8.16 -2.16
N ALA A 109 1.46 -9.49 -2.27
CA ALA A 109 0.23 -10.22 -2.49
C ALA A 109 -0.72 -10.09 -1.30
N GLU A 110 -0.20 -10.17 -0.08
CA GLU A 110 -1.00 -10.01 1.13
C GLU A 110 -1.60 -8.61 1.23
N VAL A 111 -0.82 -7.58 0.93
CA VAL A 111 -1.32 -6.20 0.92
C VAL A 111 -2.44 -6.01 -0.11
N ARG A 112 -2.26 -6.58 -1.32
CA ARG A 112 -3.30 -6.51 -2.35
C ARG A 112 -4.59 -7.18 -1.90
N LEU A 113 -4.48 -8.35 -1.28
CA LEU A 113 -5.66 -9.07 -0.80
C LEU A 113 -6.36 -8.31 0.33
N ASP A 114 -5.59 -7.75 1.25
CA ASP A 114 -6.16 -6.94 2.33
C ASP A 114 -6.87 -5.70 1.80
N VAL A 115 -6.25 -4.99 0.88
CA VAL A 115 -6.84 -3.79 0.28
C VAL A 115 -8.08 -4.15 -0.54
N ALA A 116 -8.02 -5.23 -1.33
CA ALA A 116 -9.18 -5.68 -2.11
C ALA A 116 -10.36 -6.05 -1.20
N GLY A 117 -10.08 -6.61 -0.03
CA GLY A 117 -11.09 -6.94 0.97
C GLY A 117 -11.82 -5.71 1.53
N LYS A 118 -11.30 -4.51 1.29
CA LYS A 118 -11.90 -3.25 1.73
C LYS A 118 -12.74 -2.57 0.65
N ARG A 119 -13.00 -3.27 -0.46
CA ARG A 119 -13.91 -2.77 -1.50
C ARG A 119 -15.27 -2.46 -0.89
N GLY A 120 -15.76 -1.25 -1.12
CA GLY A 120 -17.02 -0.80 -0.57
C GLY A 120 -16.97 -0.44 0.91
N ALA A 121 -15.89 -0.74 1.62
CA ALA A 121 -15.72 -0.36 3.03
C ALA A 121 -15.61 1.16 3.21
N ALA A 122 -15.29 1.88 2.14
CA ALA A 122 -15.24 3.34 2.15
C ALA A 122 -16.62 3.97 2.36
N ALA A 123 -17.69 3.31 1.92
CA ALA A 123 -19.02 3.86 1.97
C ALA A 123 -19.55 3.92 3.41
N GLY A 124 -19.87 5.13 3.88
CA GLY A 124 -20.51 5.33 5.18
C GLY A 124 -19.64 5.06 6.39
N ARG A 125 -18.33 5.07 6.27
CA ARG A 125 -17.43 4.78 7.39
C ARG A 125 -16.59 5.97 7.76
#